data_35a27b121b022335d9e0a68d15318d1b
#
_entry.id   35a27b121b022335d9e0a68d15318d1b
#
_cell.length_a   1.000
_cell.length_b   1.000
_cell.length_c   1.000
_cell.angle_alpha   90.00
_cell.angle_beta   90.00
_cell.angle_gamma   90.00
#
_symmetry.space_group_name_H-M   'P 1'
#
loop_
_entity.id
_entity.type
_entity.pdbx_description
1 polymer ?
#
loop_
_entity_poly.entity_id
_entity_poly.type
_entity_poly.pdbx_seq_one_letter_code
_entity_poly.pdbx_strand_id
1 'polypeptide(L)'
;MKKDQNCKVKHEIDWKHTTAVASRGNHVYINLKGRNPYGIVDPADKYALEEKIITDLYNLRTEDGNRMISVVLRNKEAALVGMDGPECGDLIYWLAEGPNRVHGDSLSTYYGLFDSSVSPIFVAAGKGIKEGFTTERVIRSIDVTPTVAALLGMRMPAQAEGAPVYQILEK
;
A
#
# COMPACT_ATOMS: atom_id res chain seq x y z
N MET A 1 -8.34 -2.19 30.88
CA MET A 1 -7.45 -3.25 30.37
C MET A 1 -7.90 -4.59 30.95
N LYS A 2 -8.40 -5.50 30.12
CA LYS A 2 -8.73 -6.86 30.56
C LYS A 2 -7.49 -7.75 30.27
N LYS A 3 -6.97 -8.43 31.30
CA LYS A 3 -5.94 -9.46 31.13
C LYS A 3 -6.65 -10.80 30.86
N ASP A 4 -6.24 -11.52 29.83
CA ASP A 4 -6.65 -12.90 29.64
C ASP A 4 -5.76 -13.84 30.50
N GLN A 5 -6.17 -15.12 30.63
CA GLN A 5 -5.47 -16.11 31.44
C GLN A 5 -4.05 -16.44 30.95
N ASN A 6 -3.66 -15.97 29.73
CA ASN A 6 -2.34 -16.18 29.15
C ASN A 6 -1.42 -14.95 29.23
N CYS A 7 -1.72 -13.98 30.08
CA CYS A 7 -0.95 -12.72 30.21
C CYS A 7 -0.84 -11.86 28.94
N LYS A 8 -1.65 -12.13 27.91
CA LYS A 8 -1.71 -11.25 26.73
C LYS A 8 -2.66 -10.11 27.02
N VAL A 9 -2.15 -8.90 26.91
CA VAL A 9 -2.98 -7.69 26.98
C VAL A 9 -3.83 -7.64 25.72
N LYS A 10 -5.15 -7.77 25.88
CA LYS A 10 -6.09 -7.61 24.77
C LYS A 10 -6.40 -6.13 24.62
N HIS A 11 -5.96 -5.52 23.53
CA HIS A 11 -6.31 -4.15 23.18
C HIS A 11 -7.62 -4.17 22.41
N GLU A 12 -8.59 -3.40 22.87
CA GLU A 12 -9.86 -3.18 22.19
C GLU A 12 -9.96 -1.68 21.83
N ILE A 13 -10.45 -1.37 20.65
CA ILE A 13 -10.64 0.01 20.21
C ILE A 13 -11.86 0.59 20.95
N ASP A 14 -11.68 1.73 21.59
CA ASP A 14 -12.79 2.52 22.14
C ASP A 14 -13.46 3.34 21.05
N TRP A 15 -14.36 2.71 20.33
CA TRP A 15 -15.06 3.32 19.20
C TRP A 15 -15.85 4.59 19.54
N LYS A 16 -16.24 4.76 20.81
CA LYS A 16 -16.98 5.94 21.25
C LYS A 16 -16.13 7.20 21.27
N HIS A 17 -14.81 7.05 21.36
CA HIS A 17 -13.87 8.16 21.42
C HIS A 17 -12.83 8.12 20.28
N THR A 18 -12.93 7.15 19.40
CA THR A 18 -11.99 6.98 18.28
C THR A 18 -12.54 7.65 17.03
N THR A 19 -11.94 8.76 16.62
CA THR A 19 -12.34 9.53 15.42
C THR A 19 -11.73 8.98 14.14
N ALA A 20 -10.55 8.35 14.23
CA ALA A 20 -9.88 7.73 13.08
C ALA A 20 -9.04 6.54 13.54
N VAL A 21 -8.80 5.61 12.62
CA VAL A 21 -7.96 4.42 12.84
C VAL A 21 -6.96 4.31 11.71
N ALA A 22 -5.68 4.17 12.07
CA ALA A 22 -4.65 3.77 11.12
C ALA A 22 -4.66 2.24 10.96
N SER A 23 -4.61 1.78 9.73
CA SER A 23 -4.61 0.37 9.37
C SER A 23 -3.33 0.02 8.61
N ARG A 24 -3.11 -1.29 8.41
CA ARG A 24 -2.04 -1.80 7.55
C ARG A 24 -2.12 -1.20 6.15
N GLY A 25 -0.99 -1.11 5.47
CA GLY A 25 -0.92 -0.53 4.13
C GLY A 25 -1.00 1.00 4.11
N ASN A 26 -0.69 1.65 5.24
CA ASN A 26 -0.59 3.11 5.34
C ASN A 26 -1.90 3.86 5.09
N HIS A 27 -3.02 3.23 5.40
CA HIS A 27 -4.35 3.83 5.30
C HIS A 27 -4.82 4.37 6.65
N VAL A 28 -5.45 5.54 6.65
CA VAL A 28 -6.17 6.10 7.78
C VAL A 28 -7.65 6.18 7.42
N TYR A 29 -8.49 5.57 8.25
CA TYR A 29 -9.95 5.54 8.08
C TYR A 29 -10.59 6.41 9.13
N ILE A 30 -11.39 7.38 8.71
CA ILE A 30 -12.19 8.21 9.61
C ILE A 30 -13.43 7.41 10.04
N ASN A 31 -13.71 7.41 11.33
CA ASN A 31 -14.87 6.76 11.91
C ASN A 31 -16.15 7.58 11.69
N LEU A 32 -16.64 7.54 10.44
CA LEU A 32 -17.64 8.45 9.89
C LEU A 32 -19.06 7.95 10.19
N LYS A 33 -19.93 8.83 10.67
CA LYS A 33 -21.37 8.57 10.81
C LYS A 33 -21.97 8.22 9.44
N GLY A 34 -22.86 7.23 9.44
CA GLY A 34 -23.54 6.77 8.23
C GLY A 34 -22.71 5.84 7.34
N ARG A 35 -21.37 5.77 7.52
CA ARG A 35 -20.50 4.83 6.82
C ARG A 35 -20.03 3.70 7.73
N ASN A 36 -19.58 4.02 8.92
CA ASN A 36 -19.01 3.06 9.86
C ASN A 36 -20.04 2.66 10.93
N PRO A 37 -20.10 1.38 11.37
CA PRO A 37 -21.09 0.91 12.35
C PRO A 37 -21.09 1.69 13.67
N TYR A 38 -19.92 2.17 14.07
CA TYR A 38 -19.71 2.96 15.29
C TYR A 38 -19.27 4.38 14.98
N GLY A 39 -19.64 4.92 13.81
CA GLY A 39 -19.21 6.24 13.35
C GLY A 39 -19.63 7.35 14.31
N ILE A 40 -18.66 8.20 14.67
CA ILE A 40 -18.87 9.35 15.57
C ILE A 40 -18.58 10.69 14.92
N VAL A 41 -17.79 10.71 13.83
CA VAL A 41 -17.44 11.93 13.10
C VAL A 41 -18.58 12.31 12.16
N ASP A 42 -19.04 13.55 12.25
CA ASP A 42 -20.05 14.07 11.33
C ASP A 42 -19.43 14.23 9.92
N PRO A 43 -20.16 13.91 8.84
CA PRO A 43 -19.68 14.15 7.47
C PRO A 43 -19.24 15.59 7.20
N ALA A 44 -19.87 16.57 7.85
CA ALA A 44 -19.49 17.98 7.72
C ALA A 44 -18.11 18.30 8.31
N ASP A 45 -17.68 17.53 9.34
CA ASP A 45 -16.40 17.73 10.03
C ASP A 45 -15.26 16.92 9.39
N LYS A 46 -15.56 16.03 8.44
CA LYS A 46 -14.61 15.11 7.84
C LYS A 46 -13.38 15.83 7.30
N TYR A 47 -13.58 16.87 6.51
CA TYR A 47 -12.47 17.60 5.87
C TYR A 47 -11.57 18.29 6.90
N ALA A 48 -12.15 18.93 7.92
CA ALA A 48 -11.37 19.56 8.99
C ALA A 48 -10.54 18.55 9.77
N LEU A 49 -11.10 17.35 10.02
CA LEU A 49 -10.36 16.27 10.68
C LEU A 49 -9.24 15.71 9.78
N GLU A 50 -9.49 15.56 8.48
CA GLU A 50 -8.44 15.17 7.51
C GLU A 50 -7.27 16.15 7.54
N GLU A 51 -7.53 17.47 7.49
CA GLU A 51 -6.51 18.52 7.57
C GLU A 51 -5.69 18.41 8.85
N LYS A 52 -6.38 18.19 9.98
CA LYS A 52 -5.70 18.02 11.26
C LYS A 52 -4.77 16.80 11.23
N ILE A 53 -5.26 15.65 10.77
CA ILE A 53 -4.48 14.41 10.70
C ILE A 53 -3.29 14.57 9.75
N ILE A 54 -3.47 15.19 8.60
CA ILE A 54 -2.40 15.48 7.64
C ILE A 54 -1.31 16.32 8.31
N THR A 55 -1.70 17.37 9.02
CA THR A 55 -0.76 18.23 9.76
C THR A 55 -0.02 17.46 10.83
N ASP A 56 -0.73 16.66 11.63
CA ASP A 56 -0.15 15.84 12.69
C ASP A 56 0.86 14.82 12.10
N LEU A 57 0.51 14.16 10.99
CA LEU A 57 1.40 13.23 10.29
C LEU A 57 2.67 13.92 9.78
N TYR A 58 2.55 15.09 9.15
CA TYR A 58 3.72 15.83 8.66
C TYR A 58 4.60 16.39 9.79
N ASN A 59 4.07 16.51 11.00
CA ASN A 59 4.83 16.94 12.17
C ASN A 59 5.58 15.80 12.87
N LEU A 60 5.32 14.54 12.50
CA LEU A 60 6.05 13.42 13.09
C LEU A 60 7.54 13.47 12.74
N ARG A 61 8.36 13.21 13.74
CA ARG A 61 9.82 13.17 13.61
C ARG A 61 10.38 11.90 14.27
N THR A 62 11.51 11.43 13.76
CA THR A 62 12.35 10.43 14.43
C THR A 62 13.02 11.05 15.66
N GLU A 63 13.65 10.22 16.50
CA GLU A 63 14.44 10.68 17.62
C GLU A 63 15.57 11.64 17.18
N ASP A 64 16.12 11.43 15.99
CA ASP A 64 17.15 12.28 15.38
C ASP A 64 16.59 13.55 14.70
N GLY A 65 15.28 13.81 14.83
CA GLY A 65 14.61 14.99 14.26
C GLY A 65 14.28 14.89 12.76
N ASN A 66 14.56 13.75 12.11
CA ASN A 66 14.25 13.57 10.69
C ASN A 66 12.73 13.40 10.46
N ARG A 67 12.28 13.77 9.26
CA ARG A 67 10.89 13.62 8.84
C ARG A 67 10.51 12.13 8.76
N MET A 68 9.36 11.76 9.33
CA MET A 68 8.85 10.39 9.26
C MET A 68 7.92 10.16 8.08
N ILE A 69 7.16 11.18 7.68
CA ILE A 69 6.17 11.09 6.59
C ILE A 69 6.66 11.92 5.40
N SER A 70 6.68 11.32 4.25
CA SER A 70 7.08 11.98 3.00
C SER A 70 5.88 12.59 2.27
N VAL A 71 4.79 11.84 2.13
CA VAL A 71 3.59 12.25 1.40
C VAL A 71 2.35 11.76 2.14
N VAL A 72 1.31 12.58 2.16
CA VAL A 72 -0.04 12.19 2.56
C VAL A 72 -0.99 12.64 1.44
N LEU A 73 -1.83 11.73 0.97
CA LEU A 73 -2.85 11.98 -0.04
C LEU A 73 -4.24 11.67 0.54
N ARG A 74 -5.23 12.49 0.18
CA ARG A 74 -6.63 12.09 0.37
C ARG A 74 -7.00 10.99 -0.60
N ASN A 75 -8.02 10.21 -0.28
CA ASN A 75 -8.51 9.11 -1.11
C ASN A 75 -8.61 9.50 -2.60
N LYS A 76 -9.31 10.59 -2.92
CA LYS A 76 -9.49 11.05 -4.30
C LYS A 76 -8.18 11.45 -5.02
N GLU A 77 -7.19 11.91 -4.25
CA GLU A 77 -5.88 12.30 -4.78
C GLU A 77 -5.02 11.08 -5.05
N ALA A 78 -5.23 10.03 -4.26
CA ALA A 78 -4.53 8.76 -4.39
C ALA A 78 -4.90 7.96 -5.66
N ALA A 79 -5.90 8.42 -6.42
CA ALA A 79 -6.19 7.92 -7.77
C ALA A 79 -4.98 7.99 -8.70
N LEU A 80 -4.09 8.97 -8.53
CA LEU A 80 -2.85 9.10 -9.29
C LEU A 80 -1.90 7.89 -9.15
N VAL A 81 -2.03 7.16 -8.05
CA VAL A 81 -1.22 5.98 -7.73
C VAL A 81 -2.07 4.70 -7.64
N GLY A 82 -3.33 4.73 -8.09
CA GLY A 82 -4.24 3.59 -8.09
C GLY A 82 -4.66 3.13 -6.69
N MET A 83 -4.63 4.02 -5.69
CA MET A 83 -4.96 3.71 -4.30
C MET A 83 -6.19 4.49 -3.81
N ASP A 84 -7.16 4.68 -4.70
CA ASP A 84 -8.44 5.30 -4.42
C ASP A 84 -9.56 4.26 -4.34
N GLY A 85 -10.74 4.72 -4.02
CA GLY A 85 -11.95 3.90 -4.00
C GLY A 85 -12.54 3.70 -2.61
N PRO A 86 -13.71 3.03 -2.53
CA PRO A 86 -14.49 2.94 -1.29
C PRO A 86 -13.84 2.09 -0.20
N GLU A 87 -12.98 1.14 -0.58
CA GLU A 87 -12.26 0.24 0.34
C GLU A 87 -10.93 0.84 0.81
N CYS A 88 -10.43 1.88 0.15
CA CYS A 88 -9.21 2.56 0.53
C CYS A 88 -9.46 3.55 1.67
N GLY A 89 -8.41 3.88 2.42
CA GLY A 89 -8.49 4.86 3.51
C GLY A 89 -8.94 6.25 3.05
N ASP A 90 -9.44 7.05 3.97
CA ASP A 90 -9.71 8.46 3.72
C ASP A 90 -8.42 9.24 3.44
N LEU A 91 -7.35 8.83 4.12
CA LEU A 91 -5.99 9.30 3.86
C LEU A 91 -5.07 8.09 3.62
N ILE A 92 -4.12 8.28 2.73
CA ILE A 92 -3.03 7.34 2.45
C ILE A 92 -1.72 8.10 2.64
N TYR A 93 -0.76 7.50 3.36
CA TYR A 93 0.52 8.14 3.62
C TYR A 93 1.71 7.25 3.26
N TRP A 94 2.82 7.87 2.95
CA TRP A 94 4.11 7.19 2.70
C TRP A 94 5.13 7.67 3.72
N LEU A 95 5.88 6.71 4.24
CA LEU A 95 6.99 7.00 5.13
C LEU A 95 8.14 7.66 4.35
N ALA A 96 8.91 8.49 5.02
CA ALA A 96 10.17 8.97 4.51
C ALA A 96 11.20 7.83 4.48
N GLU A 97 12.30 8.02 3.76
CA GLU A 97 13.39 7.05 3.72
C GLU A 97 13.91 6.73 5.14
N GLY A 98 14.16 5.47 5.39
CA GLY A 98 14.71 4.97 6.66
C GLY A 98 13.70 4.49 7.70
N PRO A 99 12.55 5.13 7.96
CA PRO A 99 11.61 4.71 9.02
C PRO A 99 10.91 3.38 8.78
N ASN A 100 10.79 2.93 7.55
CA ASN A 100 10.06 1.69 7.22
C ASN A 100 10.80 0.47 7.79
N ARG A 101 10.11 -0.31 8.61
CA ARG A 101 10.68 -1.47 9.28
C ARG A 101 9.78 -2.68 9.27
N VAL A 102 8.54 -2.56 8.84
CA VAL A 102 7.57 -3.65 8.89
C VAL A 102 7.33 -4.18 7.49
N HIS A 103 7.75 -5.42 7.27
CA HIS A 103 7.54 -6.10 5.99
C HIS A 103 6.05 -6.20 5.65
N GLY A 104 5.68 -5.71 4.48
CA GLY A 104 4.34 -5.77 3.93
C GLY A 104 3.36 -4.71 4.45
N ASP A 105 3.75 -3.86 5.40
CA ASP A 105 2.86 -2.87 5.98
C ASP A 105 3.11 -1.45 5.46
N SER A 106 4.23 -1.22 4.78
CA SER A 106 4.60 0.11 4.28
C SER A 106 5.35 0.02 2.97
N LEU A 107 5.04 0.92 2.06
CA LEU A 107 5.85 1.14 0.88
C LEU A 107 6.93 2.16 1.21
N SER A 108 8.16 1.91 0.75
CA SER A 108 9.18 2.94 0.73
C SER A 108 8.72 4.10 -0.15
N THR A 109 9.01 5.31 0.29
CA THR A 109 8.71 6.52 -0.48
C THR A 109 9.79 6.87 -1.49
N TYR A 110 10.84 6.09 -1.52
CA TYR A 110 11.86 6.24 -2.54
C TYR A 110 11.36 5.64 -3.86
N TYR A 111 10.89 6.49 -4.74
CA TYR A 111 10.39 6.10 -6.08
C TYR A 111 11.50 5.77 -7.08
N GLY A 112 12.69 5.48 -6.61
CA GLY A 112 13.78 5.04 -7.47
C GLY A 112 13.57 3.62 -7.99
N LEU A 113 13.82 3.38 -9.26
CA LEU A 113 13.82 2.03 -9.86
C LEU A 113 14.85 1.09 -9.21
N PHE A 114 15.71 1.64 -8.38
CA PHE A 114 16.81 0.94 -7.70
C PHE A 114 16.54 0.66 -6.22
N ASP A 115 15.39 1.10 -5.69
CA ASP A 115 15.01 0.78 -4.33
C ASP A 115 14.57 -0.68 -4.25
N SER A 116 15.22 -1.46 -3.40
CA SER A 116 14.94 -2.89 -3.23
C SER A 116 13.53 -3.17 -2.71
N SER A 117 12.88 -2.21 -2.06
CA SER A 117 11.50 -2.37 -1.56
C SER A 117 10.45 -2.25 -2.66
N VAL A 118 10.75 -1.55 -3.75
CA VAL A 118 9.86 -1.38 -4.92
C VAL A 118 10.38 -2.05 -6.18
N SER A 119 11.59 -2.60 -6.14
CA SER A 119 12.24 -3.29 -7.26
C SER A 119 12.66 -4.71 -6.86
N PRO A 120 11.70 -5.59 -6.55
CA PRO A 120 12.01 -6.98 -6.19
C PRO A 120 12.61 -7.73 -7.37
N ILE A 121 13.36 -8.78 -7.08
CA ILE A 121 13.90 -9.68 -8.09
C ILE A 121 12.74 -10.44 -8.79
N PHE A 122 12.86 -10.60 -10.10
CA PHE A 122 12.01 -11.47 -10.91
C PHE A 122 12.83 -12.65 -11.45
N VAL A 123 12.42 -13.86 -11.14
CA VAL A 123 13.05 -15.11 -11.62
C VAL A 123 11.97 -16.00 -12.23
N ALA A 124 12.24 -16.53 -13.41
CA ALA A 124 11.34 -17.46 -14.09
C ALA A 124 12.16 -18.64 -14.65
N ALA A 125 11.62 -19.84 -14.54
CA ALA A 125 12.20 -21.06 -15.10
C ALA A 125 11.11 -22.05 -15.48
N GLY A 126 11.36 -22.88 -16.48
CA GLY A 126 10.45 -23.93 -16.93
C GLY A 126 10.32 -23.99 -18.44
N LYS A 127 9.46 -24.89 -18.90
CA LYS A 127 9.21 -25.09 -20.34
C LYS A 127 8.74 -23.77 -20.99
N GLY A 128 9.37 -23.39 -22.10
CA GLY A 128 9.05 -22.17 -22.83
C GLY A 128 9.74 -20.91 -22.28
N ILE A 129 10.56 -21.05 -21.22
CA ILE A 129 11.39 -19.97 -20.70
C ILE A 129 12.83 -20.21 -21.12
N LYS A 130 13.49 -19.15 -21.63
CA LYS A 130 14.90 -19.21 -22.03
C LYS A 130 15.81 -19.51 -20.84
N GLU A 131 16.69 -20.46 -21.02
CA GLU A 131 17.73 -20.77 -20.04
C GLU A 131 18.88 -19.76 -20.11
N GLY A 132 19.43 -19.40 -18.93
CA GLY A 132 20.59 -18.52 -18.83
C GLY A 132 20.38 -17.09 -19.35
N PHE A 133 19.13 -16.68 -19.55
CA PHE A 133 18.79 -15.32 -20.01
C PHE A 133 18.70 -14.35 -18.83
N THR A 134 19.36 -13.22 -18.97
CA THR A 134 19.29 -12.11 -18.00
C THR A 134 18.86 -10.83 -18.73
N THR A 135 18.06 -10.01 -18.10
CA THR A 135 17.66 -8.70 -18.63
C THR A 135 17.66 -7.67 -17.52
N GLU A 136 18.07 -6.46 -17.86
CA GLU A 136 17.98 -5.26 -16.99
C GLU A 136 16.70 -4.47 -17.24
N ARG A 137 15.83 -4.94 -18.12
CA ARG A 137 14.55 -4.30 -18.36
C ARG A 137 13.70 -4.35 -17.10
N VAL A 138 13.11 -3.21 -16.75
CA VAL A 138 12.10 -3.12 -15.69
C VAL A 138 10.87 -3.94 -16.09
N ILE A 139 10.51 -4.91 -15.25
CA ILE A 139 9.32 -5.74 -15.37
C ILE A 139 8.37 -5.32 -14.25
N ARG A 140 7.14 -4.96 -14.60
CA ARG A 140 6.13 -4.59 -13.60
C ARG A 140 5.46 -5.85 -13.07
N SER A 141 5.01 -5.85 -11.81
CA SER A 141 4.27 -6.98 -11.23
C SER A 141 3.02 -7.35 -12.03
N ILE A 142 2.37 -6.37 -12.64
CA ILE A 142 1.20 -6.58 -13.51
C ILE A 142 1.53 -7.29 -14.84
N ASP A 143 2.81 -7.38 -15.24
CA ASP A 143 3.26 -8.08 -16.44
C ASP A 143 3.36 -9.59 -16.26
N VAL A 144 3.32 -10.09 -15.01
CA VAL A 144 3.45 -11.53 -14.69
C VAL A 144 2.27 -12.32 -15.23
N THR A 145 1.04 -11.91 -14.93
CA THR A 145 -0.18 -12.61 -15.40
C THR A 145 -0.27 -12.68 -16.94
N PRO A 146 -0.05 -11.58 -17.67
CA PRO A 146 0.06 -11.62 -19.14
C PRO A 146 1.13 -12.60 -19.66
N THR A 147 2.29 -12.64 -19.00
CA THR A 147 3.39 -13.53 -19.39
C THR A 147 3.01 -15.00 -19.22
N VAL A 148 2.36 -15.34 -18.10
CA VAL A 148 1.84 -16.69 -17.87
C VAL A 148 0.78 -17.07 -18.88
N ALA A 149 -0.17 -16.15 -19.20
CA ALA A 149 -1.19 -16.40 -20.21
C ALA A 149 -0.55 -16.66 -21.59
N ALA A 150 0.46 -15.90 -21.98
CA ALA A 150 1.19 -16.11 -23.23
C ALA A 150 1.91 -17.45 -23.27
N LEU A 151 2.56 -17.85 -22.17
CA LEU A 151 3.23 -19.17 -22.04
C LEU A 151 2.27 -20.34 -22.21
N LEU A 152 1.06 -20.20 -21.67
CA LEU A 152 0.03 -21.25 -21.72
C LEU A 152 -0.82 -21.21 -22.99
N GLY A 153 -0.57 -20.27 -23.89
CA GLY A 153 -1.43 -20.05 -25.07
C GLY A 153 -2.87 -19.66 -24.71
N MET A 154 -3.07 -19.06 -23.55
CA MET A 154 -4.38 -18.66 -23.06
C MET A 154 -4.71 -17.23 -23.48
N ARG A 155 -6.01 -16.95 -23.59
CA ARG A 155 -6.48 -15.58 -23.78
C ARG A 155 -6.15 -14.74 -22.56
N MET A 156 -5.66 -13.53 -22.79
CA MET A 156 -5.41 -12.53 -21.75
C MET A 156 -6.69 -12.26 -20.94
N PRO A 157 -6.62 -12.22 -19.60
CA PRO A 157 -7.73 -11.75 -18.79
C PRO A 157 -8.13 -10.32 -19.16
N ALA A 158 -9.42 -10.02 -19.18
CA ALA A 158 -9.92 -8.71 -19.63
C ALA A 158 -9.45 -7.54 -18.73
N GLN A 159 -9.19 -7.82 -17.45
CA GLN A 159 -8.72 -6.83 -16.49
C GLN A 159 -7.18 -6.72 -16.42
N ALA A 160 -6.44 -7.49 -17.21
CA ALA A 160 -4.99 -7.43 -17.21
C ALA A 160 -4.50 -6.20 -17.98
N GLU A 161 -3.82 -5.30 -17.27
CA GLU A 161 -3.28 -4.05 -17.82
C GLU A 161 -1.80 -4.15 -18.21
N GLY A 162 -1.13 -5.24 -17.82
CA GLY A 162 0.27 -5.49 -18.14
C GLY A 162 0.48 -6.03 -19.53
N ALA A 163 1.74 -6.21 -19.92
CA ALA A 163 2.16 -6.80 -21.18
C ALA A 163 3.05 -8.02 -20.96
N PRO A 164 2.94 -9.08 -21.80
CA PRO A 164 3.81 -10.25 -21.69
C PRO A 164 5.28 -9.87 -21.84
N VAL A 165 6.13 -10.47 -21.03
CA VAL A 165 7.59 -10.30 -21.09
C VAL A 165 8.15 -11.26 -22.15
N TYR A 166 7.85 -11.00 -23.41
CA TYR A 166 8.26 -11.88 -24.53
C TYR A 166 9.74 -12.16 -24.62
N GLN A 167 10.60 -11.29 -24.04
CA GLN A 167 12.05 -11.45 -24.09
C GLN A 167 12.54 -12.73 -23.39
N ILE A 168 11.82 -13.18 -22.36
CA ILE A 168 12.18 -14.39 -21.58
C ILE A 168 11.62 -15.66 -22.22
N LEU A 169 10.71 -15.55 -23.19
CA LEU A 169 10.07 -16.71 -23.79
C LEU A 169 10.95 -17.29 -24.92
N GLU A 170 10.96 -18.62 -25.04
CA GLU A 170 11.48 -19.33 -26.20
C GLU A 170 10.62 -18.99 -27.43
N LYS A 171 11.23 -19.07 -28.63
CA LYS A 171 10.51 -18.83 -29.89
C LYS A 171 9.74 -20.07 -30.31
#